data_bc3fa69b260f64c6e0839e03df2773d9
#
_entry.id   bc3fa69b260f64c6e0839e03df2773d9
#
_cell.length_a   1.000
_cell.length_b   1.000
_cell.length_c   1.000
_cell.angle_alpha   90.00
_cell.angle_beta   90.00
_cell.angle_gamma   90.00
#
_symmetry.space_group_name_H-M   'P 1'
#
loop_
_entity.id
_entity.type
_entity.pdbx_description
1 polymer ?
#
loop_
_entity_poly.entity_id
_entity_poly.type
_entity_poly.pdbx_seq_one_letter_code
_entity_poly.pdbx_strand_id
1 'polypeptide(L)'
;MELKLNMDEYLPLREVVFEALRDAIVHGEFEPGERLLEVALAKRLGVSRTPVREAIRMLELEGLVVMVPRKGAEVARITEKDLRDALEIR
;
A
#
# COMPACT_ATOMS: atom_id res chain seq x y z
N MET A 1 -4.71 -29.97 -1.88
CA MET A 1 -3.89 -29.70 -3.02
C MET A 1 -4.09 -28.34 -3.56
N GLU A 2 -5.29 -27.99 -3.95
CA GLU A 2 -5.54 -26.66 -4.45
C GLU A 2 -5.25 -25.60 -3.44
N LEU A 3 -5.49 -25.88 -2.19
CA LEU A 3 -5.20 -24.91 -1.14
C LEU A 3 -3.73 -24.54 -1.13
N LYS A 4 -2.88 -25.55 -1.34
CA LYS A 4 -1.46 -25.30 -1.32
C LYS A 4 -1.03 -24.44 -2.49
N LEU A 5 -1.60 -24.71 -3.67
CA LEU A 5 -1.28 -23.91 -4.84
C LEU A 5 -1.76 -22.48 -4.65
N ASN A 6 -2.96 -22.32 -4.08
CA ASN A 6 -3.48 -20.99 -3.85
C ASN A 6 -2.60 -20.19 -2.92
N MET A 7 -2.04 -20.82 -1.91
CA MET A 7 -1.15 -20.12 -1.00
C MET A 7 0.13 -19.71 -1.70
N ASP A 8 0.65 -20.56 -2.57
CA ASP A 8 1.86 -20.23 -3.30
C ASP A 8 1.65 -19.03 -4.20
N GLU A 9 0.46 -18.92 -4.80
CA GLU A 9 0.14 -17.76 -5.63
C GLU A 9 -0.15 -16.53 -4.79
N TYR A 10 -0.70 -16.74 -3.62
CA TYR A 10 -1.15 -15.67 -2.78
C TYR A 10 0.01 -14.78 -2.30
N LEU A 11 1.07 -15.39 -1.83
CA LEU A 11 2.20 -14.64 -1.30
C LEU A 11 2.89 -13.78 -2.34
N PRO A 12 3.21 -14.31 -3.54
CA PRO A 12 3.78 -13.44 -4.56
C PRO A 12 2.83 -12.33 -4.98
N LEU A 13 1.52 -12.62 -4.97
CA LEU A 13 0.56 -11.65 -5.43
C LEU A 13 0.52 -10.42 -4.52
N ARG A 14 0.60 -10.64 -3.22
CA ARG A 14 0.58 -9.49 -2.32
C ARG A 14 1.81 -8.61 -2.51
N GLU A 15 2.94 -9.20 -2.87
CA GLU A 15 4.14 -8.42 -3.14
C GLU A 15 4.02 -7.65 -4.44
N VAL A 16 3.39 -8.24 -5.45
CA VAL A 16 3.14 -7.53 -6.68
C VAL A 16 2.23 -6.33 -6.43
N VAL A 17 1.19 -6.54 -5.65
CA VAL A 17 0.28 -5.46 -5.31
C VAL A 17 1.01 -4.39 -4.49
N PHE A 18 1.82 -4.82 -3.53
CA PHE A 18 2.57 -3.88 -2.71
C PHE A 18 3.45 -2.99 -3.57
N GLU A 19 4.19 -3.57 -4.51
CA GLU A 19 5.09 -2.77 -5.34
C GLU A 19 4.31 -1.85 -6.27
N ALA A 20 3.19 -2.32 -6.79
CA ALA A 20 2.38 -1.48 -7.65
C ALA A 20 1.85 -0.26 -6.90
N LEU A 21 1.36 -0.48 -5.67
CA LEU A 21 0.85 0.62 -4.88
C LEU A 21 1.97 1.54 -4.41
N ARG A 22 3.08 0.96 -4.02
CA ARG A 22 4.22 1.77 -3.58
C ARG A 22 4.69 2.68 -4.70
N ASP A 23 4.83 2.13 -5.90
CA ASP A 23 5.26 2.93 -7.04
C ASP A 23 4.26 4.05 -7.33
N ALA A 24 2.97 3.74 -7.26
CA ALA A 24 1.95 4.74 -7.50
C ALA A 24 2.02 5.87 -6.47
N ILE A 25 2.27 5.53 -5.22
CA ILE A 25 2.40 6.55 -4.17
C ILE A 25 3.64 7.39 -4.41
N VAL A 26 4.76 6.74 -4.69
CA VAL A 26 6.01 7.45 -4.87
C VAL A 26 5.96 8.37 -6.08
N HIS A 27 5.26 7.95 -7.13
CA HIS A 27 5.18 8.75 -8.35
C HIS A 27 4.01 9.72 -8.35
N GLY A 28 3.29 9.83 -7.24
CA GLY A 28 2.27 10.84 -7.12
C GLY A 28 0.94 10.50 -7.75
N GLU A 29 0.71 9.24 -8.10
CA GLU A 29 -0.60 8.84 -8.63
C GLU A 29 -1.67 8.85 -7.55
N PHE A 30 -1.28 8.69 -6.31
CA PHE A 30 -2.14 8.88 -5.16
C PHE A 30 -1.65 10.13 -4.44
N GLU A 31 -2.58 11.00 -4.07
CA GLU A 31 -2.21 12.22 -3.38
C GLU A 31 -2.05 11.95 -1.89
N PRO A 32 -1.21 12.74 -1.21
CA PRO A 32 -1.10 12.60 0.24
C PRO A 32 -2.48 12.77 0.88
N GLY A 33 -2.82 11.87 1.79
CA GLY A 33 -4.12 11.88 2.45
C GLY A 33 -5.20 11.18 1.68
N GLU A 34 -4.92 10.73 0.48
CA GLU A 34 -5.93 10.01 -0.31
C GLU A 34 -6.22 8.66 0.34
N ARG A 35 -7.49 8.29 0.37
CA ARG A 35 -7.91 7.04 1.00
C ARG A 35 -7.70 5.87 0.05
N LEU A 36 -7.15 4.80 0.59
CA LEU A 36 -6.94 3.57 -0.17
C LEU A 36 -8.03 2.58 0.22
N LEU A 37 -8.93 2.29 -0.71
CA LEU A 37 -10.07 1.42 -0.46
C LEU A 37 -9.79 0.04 -1.03
N GLU A 38 -9.81 -0.98 -0.17
CA GLU A 38 -9.48 -2.35 -0.56
C GLU A 38 -10.33 -2.82 -1.73
N VAL A 39 -11.63 -2.61 -1.65
CA VAL A 39 -12.53 -3.13 -2.68
C VAL A 39 -12.25 -2.48 -4.01
N ALA A 40 -12.08 -1.16 -4.01
CA ALA A 40 -11.83 -0.44 -5.26
C ALA A 40 -10.49 -0.83 -5.86
N LEU A 41 -9.47 -0.94 -5.02
CA LEU A 41 -8.15 -1.31 -5.50
C LEU A 41 -8.14 -2.74 -6.03
N ALA A 42 -8.84 -3.64 -5.34
CA ALA A 42 -8.90 -5.02 -5.80
C ALA A 42 -9.53 -5.10 -7.17
N LYS A 43 -10.58 -4.33 -7.40
CA LYS A 43 -11.22 -4.30 -8.71
C LYS A 43 -10.28 -3.76 -9.78
N ARG A 44 -9.61 -2.66 -9.47
CA ARG A 44 -8.71 -2.03 -10.45
C ARG A 44 -7.56 -2.95 -10.82
N LEU A 45 -7.07 -3.70 -9.85
CA LEU A 45 -5.91 -4.56 -10.07
C LEU A 45 -6.31 -5.96 -10.54
N GLY A 46 -7.61 -6.28 -10.49
CA GLY A 46 -8.05 -7.59 -10.93
C GLY A 46 -7.67 -8.70 -9.97
N VAL A 47 -7.61 -8.41 -8.68
CA VAL A 47 -7.24 -9.38 -7.66
C VAL A 47 -8.29 -9.40 -6.57
N SER A 48 -8.19 -10.38 -5.66
CA SER A 48 -9.06 -10.41 -4.52
C SER A 48 -8.63 -9.36 -3.49
N ARG A 49 -9.46 -9.16 -2.48
CA ARG A 49 -9.20 -8.14 -1.47
C ARG A 49 -8.04 -8.50 -0.54
N THR A 50 -7.82 -9.79 -0.32
CA THR A 50 -6.84 -10.19 0.68
C THR A 50 -5.42 -9.77 0.34
N PRO A 51 -4.90 -10.00 -0.87
CA PRO A 51 -3.56 -9.50 -1.19
C PRO A 51 -3.48 -7.97 -1.14
N VAL A 52 -4.57 -7.27 -1.44
CA VAL A 52 -4.58 -5.82 -1.33
C VAL A 52 -4.44 -5.41 0.13
N ARG A 53 -5.21 -6.06 1.01
CA ARG A 53 -5.13 -5.76 2.44
C ARG A 53 -3.73 -6.01 2.98
N GLU A 54 -3.12 -7.12 2.59
CA GLU A 54 -1.77 -7.43 3.04
C GLU A 54 -0.77 -6.41 2.52
N ALA A 55 -0.94 -5.99 1.27
CA ALA A 55 -0.06 -4.99 0.69
C ALA A 55 -0.18 -3.65 1.42
N ILE A 56 -1.40 -3.25 1.75
CA ILE A 56 -1.60 -2.01 2.48
C ILE A 56 -0.94 -2.08 3.85
N ARG A 57 -1.02 -3.24 4.49
CA ARG A 57 -0.35 -3.43 5.77
C ARG A 57 1.16 -3.27 5.62
N MET A 58 1.72 -3.81 4.53
CA MET A 58 3.14 -3.65 4.27
C MET A 58 3.50 -2.18 4.04
N LEU A 59 2.64 -1.44 3.34
CA LEU A 59 2.87 -0.02 3.13
C LEU A 59 2.81 0.75 4.45
N GLU A 60 1.95 0.33 5.35
CA GLU A 60 1.89 0.96 6.67
C GLU A 60 3.19 0.77 7.41
N LEU A 61 3.74 -0.44 7.35
CA LEU A 61 5.02 -0.71 8.00
C LEU A 61 6.15 0.12 7.41
N GLU A 62 6.04 0.45 6.13
CA GLU A 62 7.05 1.28 5.47
C GLU A 62 6.83 2.77 5.72
N GLY A 63 5.73 3.14 6.35
CA GLY A 63 5.45 4.54 6.61
C GLY A 63 4.82 5.28 5.45
N LEU A 64 4.41 4.58 4.41
CA LEU A 64 3.79 5.20 3.26
C LEU A 64 2.28 5.35 3.40
N VAL A 65 1.69 4.64 4.34
CA VAL A 65 0.27 4.62 4.59
C VAL A 65 0.05 4.71 6.09
N VAL A 66 -0.99 5.42 6.49
CA VAL A 66 -1.38 5.50 7.90
C VAL A 66 -2.81 5.00 8.02
N MET A 67 -3.10 4.37 9.16
CA MET A 67 -4.47 3.94 9.45
C MET A 67 -5.15 5.00 10.29
N VAL A 68 -6.23 5.54 9.77
CA VAL A 68 -6.96 6.59 10.46
C VAL A 68 -8.26 5.99 10.99
N PRO A 69 -8.56 6.16 12.29
CA PRO A 69 -9.78 5.60 12.86
C PRO A 69 -11.00 6.02 12.05
N ARG A 70 -11.87 5.06 11.74
CA ARG A 70 -13.12 5.25 11.03
C ARG A 70 -12.94 5.61 9.56
N LYS A 71 -11.73 5.94 9.13
CA LYS A 71 -11.50 6.29 7.72
C LYS A 71 -10.71 5.23 6.98
N GLY A 72 -9.94 4.41 7.71
CA GLY A 72 -9.17 3.36 7.09
C GLY A 72 -7.81 3.83 6.66
N ALA A 73 -7.29 3.25 5.60
CA ALA A 73 -5.93 3.52 5.15
C ALA A 73 -5.89 4.79 4.31
N GLU A 74 -4.92 5.63 4.58
CA GLU A 74 -4.69 6.86 3.82
C GLU A 74 -3.23 6.97 3.47
N VAL A 75 -2.95 7.55 2.31
CA VAL A 75 -1.57 7.81 1.92
C VAL A 75 -0.97 8.80 2.91
N ALA A 76 0.22 8.49 3.40
CA ALA A 76 0.87 9.34 4.40
C ALA A 76 1.18 10.69 3.79
N ARG A 77 1.09 11.72 4.63
CA ARG A 77 1.38 13.09 4.20
C ARG A 77 2.84 13.39 4.46
N ILE A 78 3.68 12.95 3.53
CA ILE A 78 5.10 13.18 3.63
C ILE A 78 5.45 14.29 2.66
N THR A 79 5.89 15.42 3.19
CA THR A 79 6.26 16.53 2.35
C THR A 79 7.70 16.42 1.92
N GLU A 80 8.03 17.14 0.89
CA GLU A 80 9.41 17.19 0.44
C GLU A 80 10.32 17.71 1.54
N LYS A 81 9.82 18.65 2.30
CA LYS A 81 10.57 19.19 3.42
C LYS A 81 10.86 18.11 4.46
N ASP A 82 9.86 17.28 4.75
CA ASP A 82 10.04 16.21 5.72
C ASP A 82 11.12 15.26 5.28
N LEU A 83 11.15 14.92 4.00
CA LEU A 83 12.17 14.05 3.48
C LEU A 83 13.55 14.68 3.59
N ARG A 84 13.65 15.95 3.26
CA ARG A 84 14.93 16.64 3.36
C ARG A 84 15.41 16.72 4.79
N ASP A 85 14.51 17.02 5.71
CA ASP A 85 14.89 17.11 7.11
C ASP A 85 15.42 15.78 7.59
N ALA A 86 14.80 14.68 7.18
CA ALA A 86 15.27 13.36 7.57
C ALA A 86 16.67 13.08 7.01
N LEU A 87 16.90 13.50 5.77
CA LEU A 87 18.19 13.25 5.13
C LEU A 87 19.28 14.14 5.69
N GLU A 88 18.92 15.26 6.30
CA GLU A 88 19.89 16.20 6.81
C GLU A 88 20.24 15.96 8.27
N ILE A 89 19.70 14.93 8.85
CA ILE A 89 20.04 14.61 10.23
C ILE A 89 21.54 14.32 10.32
N ARG A 90 22.20 14.97 11.27
CA ARG A 90 23.64 14.82 11.44
C ARG A 90 23.99 13.85 12.52
#